data_dcc329e66ea138a3b678b75e79f17406
#
_entry.id   dcc329e66ea138a3b678b75e79f17406
#
_cell.length_a   1.000
_cell.length_b   1.000
_cell.length_c   1.000
_cell.angle_alpha   90.00
_cell.angle_beta   90.00
_cell.angle_gamma   90.00
#
_symmetry.space_group_name_H-M   'P 1'
#
loop_
_entity.id
_entity.type
_entity.pdbx_description
1 polymer ?
#
loop_
_entity_poly.entity_id
_entity_poly.type
_entity_poly.pdbx_seq_one_letter_code
_entity_poly.pdbx_strand_id
1 'polypeptide(L)'
;MSLSKKEWSDSQHVLNYLNSANSIPHRKEGEAVLLDLILSSSTTAVKRILDIGTGDGRLIRLIKDHLPYIEEVVGLDISPFMIKAVERNFLNDSSVKVVEHDLENPLPDLGYFDAIVSSFAIHHLKHERKYSLYEEIYDVLYPGGIFCNLEHVSSPSVFQHTRFLKAMSTSSKKEDKTNRLLSMEKQLQWLRDLGFVEVDCYWKWLELALLVGYKL
;
A
#
# COMPACT_ATOMS: atom_id res chain seq x y z
N MET A 1 21.78 8.36 -2.76
CA MET A 1 20.75 8.05 -1.78
C MET A 1 19.52 8.84 -2.20
N SER A 2 18.39 8.19 -2.47
CA SER A 2 17.16 8.89 -2.86
C SER A 2 16.71 9.82 -1.73
N LEU A 3 16.00 10.92 -2.06
CA LEU A 3 15.44 11.83 -1.05
C LEU A 3 14.51 11.05 -0.10
N SER A 4 13.73 10.13 -0.63
CA SER A 4 12.86 9.22 0.11
C SER A 4 13.66 8.39 1.13
N LYS A 5 14.74 7.73 0.73
CA LYS A 5 15.58 6.95 1.65
C LYS A 5 16.16 7.79 2.79
N LYS A 6 16.50 9.04 2.54
CA LYS A 6 17.04 9.94 3.57
C LYS A 6 15.99 10.31 4.62
N GLU A 7 14.76 10.59 4.21
CA GLU A 7 13.66 10.97 5.14
C GLU A 7 13.20 9.77 5.97
N TRP A 8 13.01 8.61 5.35
CA TRP A 8 12.58 7.39 6.05
C TRP A 8 13.69 6.73 6.90
N SER A 9 14.92 7.23 6.81
CA SER A 9 16.03 6.88 7.73
C SER A 9 16.12 7.82 8.94
N ASP A 10 15.26 8.84 9.03
CA ASP A 10 15.18 9.74 10.18
C ASP A 10 14.15 9.23 11.20
N SER A 11 14.59 8.92 12.40
CA SER A 11 13.74 8.39 13.46
C SER A 11 12.61 9.35 13.86
N GLN A 12 12.86 10.67 13.84
CA GLN A 12 11.85 11.66 14.21
C GLN A 12 10.76 11.74 13.13
N HIS A 13 11.14 11.67 11.85
CA HIS A 13 10.20 11.60 10.74
C HIS A 13 9.28 10.37 10.87
N VAL A 14 9.87 9.20 11.10
CA VAL A 14 9.14 7.94 11.30
C VAL A 14 8.18 8.01 12.49
N LEU A 15 8.62 8.54 13.64
CA LEU A 15 7.75 8.71 14.81
C LEU A 15 6.58 9.66 14.55
N ASN A 16 6.83 10.76 13.86
CA ASN A 16 5.78 11.71 13.49
C ASN A 16 4.75 11.06 12.55
N TYR A 17 5.22 10.27 11.58
CA TYR A 17 4.35 9.51 10.69
C TYR A 17 3.49 8.51 11.48
N LEU A 18 4.08 7.67 12.32
CA LEU A 18 3.35 6.68 13.12
C LEU A 18 2.28 7.32 14.01
N ASN A 19 2.59 8.47 14.62
CA ASN A 19 1.63 9.21 15.44
C ASN A 19 0.45 9.75 14.60
N SER A 20 0.71 10.18 13.36
CA SER A 20 -0.33 10.73 12.47
C SER A 20 -1.11 9.63 11.72
N ALA A 21 -0.48 8.52 11.40
CA ALA A 21 -1.06 7.44 10.59
C ALA A 21 -2.34 6.85 11.20
N ASN A 22 -2.41 6.79 12.53
CA ASN A 22 -3.60 6.32 13.25
C ASN A 22 -4.75 7.33 13.27
N SER A 23 -4.48 8.59 12.95
CA SER A 23 -5.47 9.67 12.92
C SER A 23 -6.01 9.98 11.52
N ILE A 24 -5.58 9.27 10.49
CA ILE A 24 -6.10 9.42 9.13
C ILE A 24 -7.59 9.09 9.13
N PRO A 25 -8.47 10.06 8.82
CA PRO A 25 -9.92 9.84 8.83
C PRO A 25 -10.31 8.74 7.83
N HIS A 26 -11.27 7.91 8.23
CA HIS A 26 -11.82 6.84 7.38
C HIS A 26 -10.84 5.77 6.89
N ARG A 27 -9.59 5.76 7.39
CA ARG A 27 -8.62 4.72 7.05
C ARG A 27 -9.13 3.31 7.38
N LYS A 28 -9.75 3.15 8.56
CA LYS A 28 -10.28 1.85 9.01
C LYS A 28 -11.36 1.30 8.10
N GLU A 29 -12.20 2.17 7.53
CA GLU A 29 -13.23 1.76 6.57
C GLU A 29 -12.61 1.26 5.27
N GLY A 30 -11.59 1.97 4.74
CA GLY A 30 -10.85 1.53 3.55
C GLY A 30 -10.10 0.21 3.79
N GLU A 31 -9.47 0.04 4.96
CA GLU A 31 -8.81 -1.19 5.37
C GLU A 31 -9.80 -2.35 5.55
N ALA A 32 -11.02 -2.10 6.05
CA ALA A 32 -12.05 -3.11 6.18
C ALA A 32 -12.54 -3.61 4.82
N VAL A 33 -12.76 -2.70 3.85
CA VAL A 33 -13.12 -3.08 2.47
C VAL A 33 -11.98 -3.87 1.81
N LEU A 34 -10.72 -3.45 1.98
CA LEU A 34 -9.57 -4.18 1.48
C LEU A 34 -9.54 -5.62 2.01
N LEU A 35 -9.74 -5.78 3.32
CA LEU A 35 -9.77 -7.09 3.95
C LEU A 35 -10.92 -7.96 3.44
N ASP A 36 -12.13 -7.42 3.32
CA ASP A 36 -13.30 -8.12 2.78
C ASP A 36 -13.06 -8.63 1.36
N LEU A 37 -12.41 -7.82 0.53
CA LEU A 37 -12.03 -8.20 -0.83
C LEU A 37 -11.02 -9.36 -0.85
N ILE A 38 -10.02 -9.35 0.02
CA ILE A 38 -9.05 -10.46 0.13
C ILE A 38 -9.76 -11.73 0.59
N LEU A 39 -10.65 -11.63 1.59
CA LEU A 39 -11.41 -12.77 2.14
C LEU A 39 -12.37 -13.37 1.11
N SER A 40 -12.95 -12.54 0.24
CA SER A 40 -13.95 -12.96 -0.77
C SER A 40 -13.38 -13.26 -2.14
N SER A 41 -12.11 -12.89 -2.42
CA SER A 41 -11.56 -12.85 -3.78
C SER A 41 -11.21 -14.20 -4.38
N SER A 42 -11.11 -15.25 -3.59
CA SER A 42 -10.49 -16.49 -4.06
C SER A 42 -11.39 -17.71 -3.93
N THR A 43 -11.49 -18.48 -5.02
CA THR A 43 -11.97 -19.86 -4.98
C THR A 43 -10.97 -20.80 -4.28
N THR A 44 -9.73 -20.35 -4.09
CA THR A 44 -8.65 -21.01 -3.34
C THR A 44 -8.24 -20.14 -2.16
N ALA A 45 -7.84 -20.75 -1.04
CA ALA A 45 -7.39 -20.01 0.13
C ALA A 45 -6.17 -19.15 -0.19
N VAL A 46 -6.20 -17.86 0.21
CA VAL A 46 -5.04 -16.96 0.13
C VAL A 46 -3.98 -17.45 1.11
N LYS A 47 -2.79 -17.76 0.62
CA LYS A 47 -1.69 -18.34 1.38
C LYS A 47 -0.48 -17.43 1.50
N ARG A 48 -0.14 -16.74 0.42
CA ARG A 48 1.03 -15.86 0.35
C ARG A 48 0.63 -14.43 0.01
N ILE A 49 1.06 -13.48 0.84
CA ILE A 49 0.75 -12.05 0.68
C ILE A 49 2.04 -11.24 0.65
N LEU A 50 2.09 -10.26 -0.25
CA LEU A 50 3.11 -9.21 -0.27
C LEU A 50 2.48 -7.89 0.21
N ASP A 51 3.07 -7.27 1.22
CA ASP A 51 2.68 -5.94 1.72
C ASP A 51 3.75 -4.90 1.32
N ILE A 52 3.41 -4.04 0.37
CA ILE A 52 4.31 -3.04 -0.22
C ILE A 52 4.24 -1.74 0.58
N GLY A 53 5.35 -1.36 1.21
CA GLY A 53 5.42 -0.23 2.14
C GLY A 53 4.75 -0.58 3.46
N THR A 54 5.18 -1.70 4.06
CA THR A 54 4.50 -2.32 5.21
C THR A 54 4.47 -1.46 6.49
N GLY A 55 5.33 -0.45 6.59
CA GLY A 55 5.45 0.37 7.79
C GLY A 55 5.76 -0.48 9.02
N ASP A 56 5.03 -0.26 10.10
CA ASP A 56 5.15 -1.02 11.36
C ASP A 56 4.44 -2.39 11.34
N GLY A 57 3.96 -2.83 10.18
CA GLY A 57 3.23 -4.09 10.01
C GLY A 57 1.75 -4.00 10.39
N ARG A 58 1.17 -2.79 10.37
CA ARG A 58 -0.25 -2.59 10.70
C ARG A 58 -1.18 -3.42 9.82
N LEU A 59 -0.97 -3.39 8.50
CA LEU A 59 -1.82 -4.13 7.56
C LEU A 59 -1.58 -5.65 7.68
N ILE A 60 -0.34 -6.07 7.90
CA ILE A 60 0.00 -7.47 8.19
C ILE A 60 -0.80 -7.96 9.40
N ARG A 61 -0.83 -7.20 10.50
CA ARG A 61 -1.58 -7.57 11.70
C ARG A 61 -3.07 -7.72 11.40
N LEU A 62 -3.66 -6.72 10.73
CA LEU A 62 -5.06 -6.76 10.36
C LEU A 62 -5.41 -8.00 9.54
N ILE A 63 -4.58 -8.34 8.56
CA ILE A 63 -4.77 -9.51 7.69
C ILE A 63 -4.66 -10.80 8.50
N LYS A 64 -3.63 -10.95 9.33
CA LYS A 64 -3.41 -12.17 10.12
C LYS A 64 -4.48 -12.41 11.18
N ASP A 65 -5.04 -11.36 11.76
CA ASP A 65 -6.13 -11.47 12.72
C ASP A 65 -7.41 -12.11 12.10
N HIS A 66 -7.55 -12.00 10.76
CA HIS A 66 -8.72 -12.50 10.02
C HIS A 66 -8.43 -13.71 9.14
N LEU A 67 -7.16 -13.92 8.78
CA LEU A 67 -6.69 -15.04 7.95
C LEU A 67 -5.64 -15.86 8.72
N PRO A 68 -6.06 -16.67 9.72
CA PRO A 68 -5.11 -17.42 10.56
C PRO A 68 -4.36 -18.53 9.82
N TYR A 69 -4.78 -18.87 8.60
CA TYR A 69 -4.16 -19.93 7.79
C TYR A 69 -3.17 -19.43 6.75
N ILE A 70 -2.78 -18.15 6.79
CA ILE A 70 -1.75 -17.61 5.91
C ILE A 70 -0.42 -18.33 6.18
N GLU A 71 0.19 -18.82 5.11
CA GLU A 71 1.48 -19.52 5.17
C GLU A 71 2.64 -18.53 5.24
N GLU A 72 2.55 -17.41 4.50
CA GLU A 72 3.59 -16.39 4.47
C GLU A 72 3.04 -14.99 4.17
N VAL A 73 3.51 -14.00 4.93
CA VAL A 73 3.37 -12.58 4.59
C VAL A 73 4.76 -11.97 4.48
N VAL A 74 5.06 -11.36 3.34
CA VAL A 74 6.31 -10.64 3.13
C VAL A 74 6.02 -9.15 3.13
N GLY A 75 6.62 -8.40 4.05
CA GLY A 75 6.55 -6.94 4.08
C GLY A 75 7.79 -6.31 3.44
N LEU A 76 7.61 -5.31 2.58
CA LEU A 76 8.69 -4.48 2.04
C LEU A 76 8.61 -3.08 2.65
N ASP A 77 9.73 -2.57 3.12
CA ASP A 77 9.85 -1.17 3.53
C ASP A 77 11.28 -0.65 3.32
N ILE A 78 11.42 0.65 3.12
CA ILE A 78 12.72 1.30 2.96
C ILE A 78 13.33 1.72 4.29
N SER A 79 12.50 1.84 5.34
CA SER A 79 12.89 2.37 6.65
C SER A 79 13.42 1.28 7.57
N PRO A 80 14.70 1.35 7.99
CA PRO A 80 15.23 0.41 8.97
C PRO A 80 14.48 0.44 10.32
N PHE A 81 13.84 1.56 10.66
CA PHE A 81 13.03 1.68 11.88
C PHE A 81 11.71 0.93 11.76
N MET A 82 11.07 0.99 10.57
CA MET A 82 9.85 0.23 10.28
C MET A 82 10.14 -1.27 10.24
N ILE A 83 11.21 -1.69 9.58
CA ILE A 83 11.68 -3.09 9.57
C ILE A 83 11.81 -3.63 10.99
N LYS A 84 12.57 -2.93 11.86
CA LYS A 84 12.73 -3.32 13.26
C LYS A 84 11.40 -3.34 14.04
N ALA A 85 10.46 -2.47 13.69
CA ALA A 85 9.13 -2.49 14.31
C ALA A 85 8.35 -3.75 13.91
N VAL A 86 8.37 -4.15 12.64
CA VAL A 86 7.75 -5.41 12.17
C VAL A 86 8.41 -6.61 12.84
N GLU A 87 9.76 -6.70 12.80
CA GLU A 87 10.50 -7.80 13.45
C GLU A 87 10.12 -7.96 14.92
N ARG A 88 10.02 -6.86 15.65
CA ARG A 88 9.61 -6.87 17.07
C ARG A 88 8.15 -7.27 17.24
N ASN A 89 7.26 -6.73 16.40
CA ASN A 89 5.81 -6.96 16.51
C ASN A 89 5.42 -8.40 16.16
N PHE A 90 6.22 -9.09 15.33
CA PHE A 90 5.99 -10.46 14.87
C PHE A 90 7.13 -11.43 15.25
N LEU A 91 7.87 -11.15 16.33
CA LEU A 91 9.07 -11.90 16.75
C LEU A 91 8.85 -13.42 16.85
N ASN A 92 7.64 -13.86 17.23
CA ASN A 92 7.30 -15.27 17.40
C ASN A 92 6.45 -15.82 16.25
N ASP A 93 6.35 -15.10 15.15
CA ASP A 93 5.55 -15.49 14.01
C ASP A 93 6.43 -15.74 12.78
N SER A 94 6.85 -16.98 12.58
CA SER A 94 7.72 -17.37 11.46
C SER A 94 7.09 -17.22 10.08
N SER A 95 5.78 -16.99 9.99
CA SER A 95 5.10 -16.74 8.73
C SER A 95 5.23 -15.28 8.25
N VAL A 96 5.72 -14.38 9.11
CA VAL A 96 5.96 -12.97 8.74
C VAL A 96 7.44 -12.76 8.47
N LYS A 97 7.74 -12.29 7.27
CA LYS A 97 9.08 -11.88 6.86
C LYS A 97 9.05 -10.41 6.48
N VAL A 98 10.17 -9.72 6.68
CA VAL A 98 10.32 -8.34 6.25
C VAL A 98 11.65 -8.16 5.54
N VAL A 99 11.63 -7.37 4.47
CA VAL A 99 12.79 -7.11 3.61
C VAL A 99 12.97 -5.60 3.45
N GLU A 100 14.16 -5.09 3.74
CA GLU A 100 14.50 -3.71 3.43
C GLU A 100 14.58 -3.55 1.91
N HIS A 101 13.69 -2.71 1.36
CA HIS A 101 13.64 -2.47 -0.08
C HIS A 101 13.21 -1.05 -0.41
N ASP A 102 13.95 -0.42 -1.34
CA ASP A 102 13.60 0.89 -1.90
C ASP A 102 12.74 0.67 -3.16
N LEU A 103 11.47 1.03 -3.10
CA LEU A 103 10.51 0.86 -4.21
C LEU A 103 10.87 1.67 -5.49
N GLU A 104 11.85 2.57 -5.43
CA GLU A 104 12.43 3.18 -6.64
C GLU A 104 13.22 2.15 -7.48
N ASN A 105 13.59 1.00 -6.91
CA ASN A 105 14.19 -0.13 -7.60
C ASN A 105 13.13 -1.20 -7.95
N PRO A 106 13.39 -2.06 -8.95
CA PRO A 106 12.54 -3.20 -9.26
C PRO A 106 12.32 -4.10 -8.04
N LEU A 107 11.13 -4.74 -7.95
CA LEU A 107 10.84 -5.68 -6.87
C LEU A 107 11.89 -6.80 -6.82
N PRO A 108 12.31 -7.21 -5.62
CA PRO A 108 13.22 -8.34 -5.48
C PRO A 108 12.51 -9.65 -5.86
N ASP A 109 13.28 -10.66 -6.26
CA ASP A 109 12.73 -11.99 -6.55
C ASP A 109 12.29 -12.68 -5.23
N LEU A 110 11.00 -12.64 -4.99
CA LEU A 110 10.34 -13.23 -3.81
C LEU A 110 9.36 -14.34 -4.18
N GLY A 111 9.31 -14.73 -5.46
CA GLY A 111 8.32 -15.67 -5.98
C GLY A 111 6.95 -15.04 -6.19
N TYR A 112 5.89 -15.85 -6.23
CA TYR A 112 4.54 -15.42 -6.56
C TYR A 112 3.67 -15.29 -5.31
N PHE A 113 2.59 -14.48 -5.42
CA PHE A 113 1.67 -14.16 -4.33
C PHE A 113 0.21 -14.33 -4.75
N ASP A 114 -0.64 -14.73 -3.80
CA ASP A 114 -2.09 -14.80 -3.99
C ASP A 114 -2.74 -13.41 -3.85
N ALA A 115 -2.17 -12.57 -2.98
CA ALA A 115 -2.59 -11.19 -2.84
C ALA A 115 -1.39 -10.26 -2.66
N ILE A 116 -1.46 -9.08 -3.26
CA ILE A 116 -0.49 -8.00 -3.05
C ILE A 116 -1.25 -6.79 -2.56
N VAL A 117 -0.78 -6.23 -1.46
CA VAL A 117 -1.43 -5.10 -0.80
C VAL A 117 -0.47 -3.94 -0.63
N SER A 118 -1.00 -2.73 -0.59
CA SER A 118 -0.27 -1.53 -0.20
C SER A 118 -1.19 -0.56 0.52
N SER A 119 -0.67 0.15 1.52
CA SER A 119 -1.43 1.17 2.24
C SER A 119 -0.61 2.43 2.43
N PHE A 120 -0.92 3.46 1.65
CA PHE A 120 -0.28 4.78 1.70
C PHE A 120 1.24 4.76 1.52
N ALA A 121 1.74 4.00 0.53
CA ALA A 121 3.16 3.94 0.21
C ALA A 121 3.48 4.33 -1.25
N ILE A 122 2.72 3.86 -2.21
CA ILE A 122 3.04 4.00 -3.64
C ILE A 122 2.94 5.46 -4.12
N HIS A 123 2.16 6.32 -3.44
CA HIS A 123 2.01 7.73 -3.83
C HIS A 123 3.32 8.55 -3.74
N HIS A 124 4.33 8.07 -3.06
CA HIS A 124 5.64 8.72 -3.02
C HIS A 124 6.49 8.51 -4.27
N LEU A 125 6.21 7.48 -5.07
CA LEU A 125 6.97 7.16 -6.27
C LEU A 125 6.67 8.12 -7.42
N LYS A 126 7.64 8.31 -8.33
CA LYS A 126 7.43 8.99 -9.61
C LYS A 126 6.41 8.23 -10.46
N HIS A 127 5.73 8.93 -11.36
CA HIS A 127 4.64 8.34 -12.13
C HIS A 127 5.11 7.17 -13.01
N GLU A 128 6.29 7.31 -13.65
CA GLU A 128 6.89 6.25 -14.45
C GLU A 128 7.19 5.01 -13.59
N ARG A 129 7.70 5.23 -12.38
CA ARG A 129 8.02 4.14 -11.46
C ARG A 129 6.75 3.46 -10.92
N LYS A 130 5.68 4.22 -10.66
CA LYS A 130 4.38 3.62 -10.30
C LYS A 130 3.89 2.67 -11.39
N TYR A 131 3.97 3.07 -12.66
CA TYR A 131 3.54 2.25 -13.76
C TYR A 131 4.34 0.94 -13.85
N SER A 132 5.68 1.02 -13.82
CA SER A 132 6.52 -0.18 -13.83
C SER A 132 6.34 -1.06 -12.59
N LEU A 133 6.07 -0.46 -11.40
CA LEU A 133 5.73 -1.24 -10.21
C LEU A 133 4.41 -2.00 -10.38
N TYR A 134 3.39 -1.41 -11.01
CA TYR A 134 2.14 -2.11 -11.31
C TYR A 134 2.33 -3.25 -12.30
N GLU A 135 3.22 -3.11 -13.27
CA GLU A 135 3.63 -4.19 -14.18
C GLU A 135 4.32 -5.33 -13.40
N GLU A 136 5.31 -5.00 -12.57
CA GLU A 136 5.99 -5.96 -11.69
C GLU A 136 5.02 -6.69 -10.74
N ILE A 137 4.05 -5.96 -10.17
CA ILE A 137 2.99 -6.53 -9.32
C ILE A 137 2.13 -7.54 -10.11
N TYR A 138 1.74 -7.17 -11.34
CA TYR A 138 1.01 -8.09 -12.21
C TYR A 138 1.80 -9.36 -12.47
N ASP A 139 3.09 -9.24 -12.77
CA ASP A 139 3.94 -10.38 -13.09
C ASP A 139 4.05 -11.38 -11.94
N VAL A 140 4.21 -10.88 -10.70
CA VAL A 140 4.40 -11.74 -9.51
C VAL A 140 3.09 -12.14 -8.81
N LEU A 141 1.92 -11.77 -9.31
CA LEU A 141 0.65 -12.33 -8.88
C LEU A 141 0.40 -13.70 -9.52
N TYR A 142 -0.12 -14.66 -8.74
CA TYR A 142 -0.70 -15.87 -9.30
C TYR A 142 -1.95 -15.55 -10.15
N PRO A 143 -2.29 -16.39 -11.16
CA PRO A 143 -3.62 -16.36 -11.75
C PRO A 143 -4.69 -16.52 -10.67
N GLY A 144 -5.72 -15.69 -10.68
CA GLY A 144 -6.73 -15.58 -9.63
C GLY A 144 -6.35 -14.68 -8.46
N GLY A 145 -5.13 -14.14 -8.47
CA GLY A 145 -4.64 -13.24 -7.42
C GLY A 145 -5.22 -11.82 -7.50
N ILE A 146 -5.14 -11.11 -6.37
CA ILE A 146 -5.69 -9.75 -6.21
C ILE A 146 -4.59 -8.74 -5.84
N PHE A 147 -4.65 -7.56 -6.43
CA PHE A 147 -3.90 -6.37 -6.00
C PHE A 147 -4.84 -5.35 -5.37
N CYS A 148 -4.54 -4.92 -4.14
CA CYS A 148 -5.29 -3.91 -3.40
C CYS A 148 -4.36 -2.76 -2.99
N ASN A 149 -4.59 -1.56 -3.51
CA ASN A 149 -3.83 -0.36 -3.20
C ASN A 149 -4.71 0.69 -2.52
N LEU A 150 -4.62 0.80 -1.19
CA LEU A 150 -5.23 1.89 -0.43
C LEU A 150 -4.32 3.12 -0.53
N GLU A 151 -4.71 4.09 -1.34
CA GLU A 151 -3.81 5.09 -1.89
C GLU A 151 -4.29 6.52 -1.63
N HIS A 152 -3.34 7.46 -1.56
CA HIS A 152 -3.58 8.90 -1.63
C HIS A 152 -3.51 9.34 -3.10
N VAL A 153 -4.66 9.67 -3.66
CA VAL A 153 -4.81 10.08 -5.06
C VAL A 153 -4.98 11.59 -5.19
N SER A 154 -4.66 12.14 -6.36
CA SER A 154 -4.86 13.59 -6.59
C SER A 154 -6.34 13.95 -6.71
N SER A 155 -6.71 15.11 -6.19
CA SER A 155 -8.01 15.73 -6.45
C SER A 155 -8.14 16.20 -7.89
N PRO A 156 -9.35 16.18 -8.46
CA PRO A 156 -9.59 16.73 -9.81
C PRO A 156 -9.61 18.26 -9.84
N SER A 157 -9.63 18.95 -8.68
CA SER A 157 -9.66 20.40 -8.61
C SER A 157 -9.05 20.92 -7.31
N VAL A 158 -8.56 22.17 -7.35
CA VAL A 158 -8.08 22.90 -6.16
C VAL A 158 -9.14 23.03 -5.08
N PHE A 159 -10.41 23.17 -5.45
CA PHE A 159 -11.52 23.21 -4.50
C PHE A 159 -11.63 21.92 -3.69
N GLN A 160 -11.59 20.76 -4.35
CA GLN A 160 -11.68 19.47 -3.68
C GLN A 160 -10.43 19.19 -2.83
N HIS A 161 -9.25 19.54 -3.34
CA HIS A 161 -8.01 19.44 -2.59
C HIS A 161 -8.06 20.28 -1.30
N THR A 162 -8.50 21.54 -1.37
CA THR A 162 -8.67 22.39 -0.19
C THR A 162 -9.65 21.78 0.82
N ARG A 163 -10.74 21.16 0.33
CA ARG A 163 -11.70 20.43 1.18
C ARG A 163 -11.06 19.24 1.87
N PHE A 164 -10.22 18.46 1.17
CA PHE A 164 -9.47 17.36 1.74
C PHE A 164 -8.52 17.84 2.84
N LEU A 165 -7.69 18.84 2.57
CA LEU A 165 -6.76 19.40 3.56
C LEU A 165 -7.48 19.87 4.83
N LYS A 166 -8.64 20.52 4.67
CA LYS A 166 -9.47 20.95 5.82
C LYS A 166 -9.97 19.74 6.61
N ALA A 167 -10.42 18.68 5.94
CA ALA A 167 -10.89 17.46 6.59
C ALA A 167 -9.77 16.69 7.31
N MET A 168 -8.54 16.78 6.79
CA MET A 168 -7.32 16.24 7.41
C MET A 168 -6.76 17.16 8.53
N SER A 169 -7.43 18.27 8.85
CA SER A 169 -6.94 19.28 9.81
C SER A 169 -5.51 19.77 9.49
N THR A 170 -5.19 19.88 8.21
CA THR A 170 -3.87 20.29 7.70
C THR A 170 -3.98 21.43 6.69
N SER A 171 -2.88 21.84 6.11
CA SER A 171 -2.81 22.90 5.10
C SER A 171 -1.74 22.57 4.07
N SER A 172 -1.81 23.19 2.87
CA SER A 172 -0.84 23.01 1.79
C SER A 172 0.62 23.27 2.19
N LYS A 173 0.85 24.10 3.21
CA LYS A 173 2.20 24.37 3.74
C LYS A 173 2.77 23.19 4.54
N LYS A 174 1.90 22.32 5.05
CA LYS A 174 2.25 21.16 5.90
C LYS A 174 2.12 19.84 5.16
N GLU A 175 1.74 19.88 3.88
CA GLU A 175 1.70 18.67 3.07
C GLU A 175 3.09 18.06 2.93
N ASP A 176 3.10 16.73 2.82
CA ASP A 176 4.31 16.01 2.54
C ASP A 176 4.80 16.33 1.11
N LYS A 177 5.99 16.91 1.02
CA LYS A 177 6.60 17.35 -0.24
C LYS A 177 7.08 16.17 -1.10
N THR A 178 7.15 14.98 -0.54
CA THR A 178 7.50 13.75 -1.27
C THR A 178 6.33 13.16 -2.04
N ASN A 179 5.10 13.61 -1.75
CA ASN A 179 3.92 13.18 -2.48
C ASN A 179 4.05 13.42 -3.98
N ARG A 180 3.77 12.37 -4.75
CA ARG A 180 3.70 12.35 -6.22
C ARG A 180 2.34 11.85 -6.63
N LEU A 181 1.30 12.59 -6.18
CA LEU A 181 -0.09 12.18 -6.37
C LEU A 181 -0.44 12.07 -7.86
N LEU A 182 -1.22 11.06 -8.18
CA LEU A 182 -1.77 10.81 -9.51
C LEU A 182 -3.27 10.60 -9.40
N SER A 183 -4.03 10.96 -10.44
CA SER A 183 -5.48 10.77 -10.42
C SER A 183 -5.85 9.30 -10.32
N MET A 184 -6.94 9.03 -9.63
CA MET A 184 -7.52 7.69 -9.51
C MET A 184 -7.79 7.08 -10.89
N GLU A 185 -8.41 7.85 -11.78
CA GLU A 185 -8.79 7.41 -13.13
C GLU A 185 -7.56 6.94 -13.93
N LYS A 186 -6.45 7.70 -13.83
CA LYS A 186 -5.23 7.34 -14.54
C LYS A 186 -4.62 6.05 -14.02
N GLN A 187 -4.63 5.85 -12.71
CA GLN A 187 -4.11 4.63 -12.09
C GLN A 187 -4.99 3.41 -12.43
N LEU A 188 -6.32 3.55 -12.38
CA LEU A 188 -7.23 2.49 -12.80
C LEU A 188 -7.08 2.16 -14.30
N GLN A 189 -6.86 3.16 -15.15
CA GLN A 189 -6.58 2.92 -16.56
C GLN A 189 -5.27 2.13 -16.75
N TRP A 190 -4.21 2.48 -16.02
CA TRP A 190 -2.94 1.75 -16.07
C TRP A 190 -3.10 0.28 -15.66
N LEU A 191 -3.86 -0.01 -14.61
CA LEU A 191 -4.12 -1.39 -14.21
C LEU A 191 -4.83 -2.17 -15.33
N ARG A 192 -5.82 -1.56 -16.01
CA ARG A 192 -6.49 -2.19 -17.18
C ARG A 192 -5.55 -2.41 -18.34
N ASP A 193 -4.72 -1.42 -18.66
CA ASP A 193 -3.73 -1.49 -19.76
C ASP A 193 -2.70 -2.61 -19.53
N LEU A 194 -2.38 -2.91 -18.27
CA LEU A 194 -1.48 -3.99 -17.84
C LEU A 194 -2.12 -5.38 -17.81
N GLY A 195 -3.44 -5.48 -18.02
CA GLY A 195 -4.14 -6.75 -18.10
C GLY A 195 -4.89 -7.17 -16.83
N PHE A 196 -4.94 -6.33 -15.79
CA PHE A 196 -5.82 -6.57 -14.66
C PHE A 196 -7.29 -6.50 -15.12
N VAL A 197 -8.11 -7.35 -14.53
CA VAL A 197 -9.56 -7.39 -14.73
C VAL A 197 -10.29 -6.95 -13.47
N GLU A 198 -11.61 -6.71 -13.56
CA GLU A 198 -12.45 -6.23 -12.44
C GLU A 198 -11.83 -5.00 -11.75
N VAL A 199 -11.16 -4.15 -12.56
CA VAL A 199 -10.45 -2.97 -12.09
C VAL A 199 -11.44 -1.87 -11.73
N ASP A 200 -11.50 -1.52 -10.44
CA ASP A 200 -12.36 -0.44 -9.94
C ASP A 200 -11.79 0.21 -8.68
N CYS A 201 -12.43 1.32 -8.26
CA CYS A 201 -12.24 1.94 -6.96
C CYS A 201 -13.32 1.41 -6.01
N TYR A 202 -12.97 0.48 -5.14
CA TYR A 202 -13.90 -0.20 -4.24
C TYR A 202 -14.25 0.59 -2.99
N TRP A 203 -13.46 1.59 -2.66
CA TRP A 203 -13.76 2.54 -1.59
C TRP A 203 -13.09 3.89 -1.89
N LYS A 204 -13.79 4.98 -1.55
CA LYS A 204 -13.24 6.33 -1.71
C LYS A 204 -13.75 7.30 -0.65
N TRP A 205 -12.83 8.05 -0.06
CA TRP A 205 -13.14 9.21 0.74
C TRP A 205 -12.22 10.37 0.38
N LEU A 206 -12.76 11.39 -0.30
CA LEU A 206 -12.03 12.54 -0.83
C LEU A 206 -10.81 12.10 -1.70
N GLU A 207 -9.58 12.31 -1.21
CA GLU A 207 -8.34 11.90 -1.88
C GLU A 207 -7.82 10.53 -1.45
N LEU A 208 -8.51 9.84 -0.54
CA LEU A 208 -8.18 8.47 -0.17
C LEU A 208 -9.04 7.51 -0.99
N ALA A 209 -8.42 6.53 -1.61
CA ALA A 209 -9.09 5.59 -2.51
C ALA A 209 -8.49 4.19 -2.39
N LEU A 210 -9.31 3.16 -2.49
CA LEU A 210 -8.89 1.77 -2.62
C LEU A 210 -9.02 1.34 -4.07
N LEU A 211 -7.87 1.23 -4.75
CA LEU A 211 -7.78 0.77 -6.13
C LEU A 211 -7.51 -0.73 -6.13
N VAL A 212 -8.29 -1.47 -6.90
CA VAL A 212 -8.19 -2.94 -6.92
C VAL A 212 -8.21 -3.45 -8.35
N GLY A 213 -7.49 -4.56 -8.59
CA GLY A 213 -7.54 -5.31 -9.83
C GLY A 213 -7.17 -6.77 -9.58
N TYR A 214 -7.66 -7.66 -10.42
CA TYR A 214 -7.40 -9.08 -10.35
C TYR A 214 -6.58 -9.53 -11.56
N LYS A 215 -5.75 -10.55 -11.38
CA LYS A 215 -5.09 -11.28 -12.47
C LYS A 215 -5.89 -12.55 -12.75
N LEU A 216 -6.31 -12.75 -14.02
CA LEU A 216 -6.94 -14.00 -14.46
C LEU A 216 -5.91 -15.04 -14.88
#